data_e0122e83fbdffd02d310851f236d5ec3
#
_entry.id   e0122e83fbdffd02d310851f236d5ec3
#
_cell.length_a   1.000
_cell.length_b   1.000
_cell.length_c   1.000
_cell.angle_alpha   90.00
_cell.angle_beta   90.00
_cell.angle_gamma   90.00
#
_symmetry.space_group_name_H-M   'P 1'
#
loop_
_entity.id
_entity.type
_entity.pdbx_description
1 polymer ?
#
loop_
_entity_poly.entity_id
_entity_poly.type
_entity_poly.pdbx_seq_one_letter_code
_entity_poly.pdbx_strand_id
1 'polypeptide(L)'
;KRSQQQLGYEVMPSDSKIKAEIIYNRIDLFNRLYKYDALIGILLFFLVVANIYKERKALKFTISGFRYLIYLLFVLHTAGLILRWYISGHAPWSDAYESILYVAWATIGMGIALGKKSDFTLASSTFVASMLLWIAHQNWVDPSVANLQPVLDSYWLMIHVAVIVGSYGPLTVGMILGVVSLLLITLSNSKNIDRMKISVKELTIINELALTIGLIMLTIGNFLGGQWANESWGRYWGWDPKETWALISILVYAFVLHMRLVPGLKGRWVFNFASIVAFASIMMTYFGVNFYLVGLHSYASGDQVITPTFVYYTLLGVIVLGGISLYKYKKVYK
;
A
#
# COMPACT_ATOMS: atom_id res chain seq x y z
N LYS A 1 16.96 -35.75 14.20
CA LYS A 1 16.44 -35.49 15.58
C LYS A 1 17.44 -35.90 16.70
N ARG A 2 18.01 -37.10 16.73
CA ARG A 2 18.92 -37.55 17.83
C ARG A 2 20.24 -36.72 17.88
N SER A 3 20.88 -36.47 16.77
CA SER A 3 22.12 -35.66 16.72
C SER A 3 21.89 -34.17 17.01
N GLN A 4 20.70 -33.65 16.73
CA GLN A 4 20.33 -32.25 17.02
C GLN A 4 19.96 -32.06 18.49
N GLN A 5 19.38 -33.07 19.14
CA GLN A 5 19.12 -33.06 20.58
C GLN A 5 20.39 -33.02 21.43
N GLN A 6 21.52 -33.47 20.87
CA GLN A 6 22.83 -33.42 21.54
C GLN A 6 23.50 -32.03 21.42
N LEU A 7 23.06 -31.19 20.51
CA LEU A 7 23.61 -29.83 20.27
C LEU A 7 22.89 -28.72 21.07
N GLY A 8 21.83 -29.05 21.81
CA GLY A 8 21.09 -28.11 22.66
C GLY A 8 19.66 -27.84 22.19
N TYR A 9 18.72 -27.85 23.12
CA TYR A 9 17.30 -27.56 22.88
C TYR A 9 17.01 -26.12 22.38
N GLU A 10 17.94 -25.19 22.60
CA GLU A 10 17.80 -23.77 22.23
C GLU A 10 17.87 -23.50 20.72
N VAL A 11 18.44 -24.44 19.95
CA VAL A 11 18.62 -24.29 18.49
C VAL A 11 17.46 -24.84 17.66
N MET A 12 16.56 -25.62 18.28
CA MET A 12 15.47 -26.28 17.55
C MET A 12 14.12 -25.57 17.78
N PRO A 13 13.38 -25.25 16.69
CA PRO A 13 12.03 -24.77 16.84
C PRO A 13 11.15 -25.81 17.54
N SER A 14 10.20 -25.35 18.37
CA SER A 14 9.25 -26.23 19.05
C SER A 14 8.39 -26.99 18.04
N ASP A 15 7.92 -28.19 18.43
CA ASP A 15 7.02 -28.99 17.58
C ASP A 15 5.74 -28.23 17.17
N SER A 16 5.30 -27.28 18.00
CA SER A 16 4.17 -26.40 17.69
C SER A 16 4.50 -25.40 16.58
N LYS A 17 5.69 -24.80 16.58
CA LYS A 17 6.16 -23.92 15.49
C LYS A 17 6.31 -24.68 14.18
N ILE A 18 6.89 -25.88 14.21
CA ILE A 18 7.04 -26.73 13.01
C ILE A 18 5.66 -27.09 12.44
N LYS A 19 4.70 -27.48 13.27
CA LYS A 19 3.33 -27.76 12.82
C LYS A 19 2.65 -26.52 12.25
N ALA A 20 2.83 -25.37 12.90
CA ALA A 20 2.29 -24.09 12.41
C ALA A 20 2.86 -23.72 11.03
N GLU A 21 4.16 -23.89 10.80
CA GLU A 21 4.81 -23.65 9.51
C GLU A 21 4.33 -24.61 8.42
N ILE A 22 4.17 -25.91 8.74
CA ILE A 22 3.60 -26.87 7.80
C ILE A 22 2.17 -26.46 7.38
N ILE A 23 1.36 -26.03 8.34
CA ILE A 23 -0.02 -25.54 8.08
C ILE A 23 0.03 -24.26 7.26
N TYR A 24 0.88 -23.29 7.60
CA TYR A 24 1.06 -22.05 6.89
C TYR A 24 1.41 -22.27 5.42
N ASN A 25 2.42 -23.10 5.15
CA ASN A 25 2.88 -23.43 3.80
C ASN A 25 1.82 -24.22 3.00
N ARG A 26 1.07 -25.14 3.69
CA ARG A 26 -0.01 -25.91 3.05
C ARG A 26 -1.21 -25.06 2.65
N ILE A 27 -1.59 -24.10 3.50
CA ILE A 27 -2.74 -23.21 3.24
C ILE A 27 -2.40 -22.22 2.12
N ASP A 28 -1.14 -21.77 2.05
CA ASP A 28 -0.67 -20.76 1.08
C ASP A 28 -1.64 -19.55 1.01
N LEU A 29 -1.90 -18.99 2.22
CA LEU A 29 -2.99 -18.05 2.43
C LEU A 29 -2.88 -16.81 1.56
N PHE A 30 -1.71 -16.19 1.49
CA PHE A 30 -1.53 -14.92 0.79
C PHE A 30 -1.67 -15.06 -0.73
N ASN A 31 -1.27 -16.22 -1.30
CA ASN A 31 -1.51 -16.55 -2.70
C ASN A 31 -3.01 -16.71 -3.01
N ARG A 32 -3.80 -17.20 -2.05
CA ARG A 32 -5.26 -17.27 -2.21
C ARG A 32 -5.90 -15.90 -2.03
N LEU A 33 -5.46 -15.13 -1.04
CA LEU A 33 -6.01 -13.81 -0.75
C LEU A 33 -5.91 -12.87 -1.94
N TYR A 34 -4.77 -12.80 -2.66
CA TYR A 34 -4.68 -11.87 -3.78
C TYR A 34 -5.75 -12.14 -4.84
N LYS A 35 -6.11 -13.41 -5.08
CA LYS A 35 -7.13 -13.80 -6.06
C LYS A 35 -8.53 -13.39 -5.62
N TYR A 36 -8.85 -13.62 -4.34
CA TYR A 36 -10.16 -13.26 -3.79
C TYR A 36 -10.30 -11.75 -3.63
N ASP A 37 -9.28 -11.05 -3.15
CA ASP A 37 -9.26 -9.60 -3.02
C ASP A 37 -9.40 -8.92 -4.40
N ALA A 38 -8.70 -9.44 -5.44
CA ALA A 38 -8.84 -8.95 -6.79
C ALA A 38 -10.27 -9.11 -7.31
N LEU A 39 -10.82 -10.33 -7.21
CA LEU A 39 -12.17 -10.61 -7.68
C LEU A 39 -13.22 -9.77 -6.96
N ILE A 40 -13.16 -9.73 -5.64
CA ILE A 40 -14.14 -9.01 -4.80
C ILE A 40 -14.00 -7.50 -4.99
N GLY A 41 -12.77 -6.98 -5.04
CA GLY A 41 -12.52 -5.55 -5.25
C GLY A 41 -13.03 -5.07 -6.61
N ILE A 42 -12.75 -5.82 -7.68
CA ILE A 42 -13.23 -5.51 -9.05
C ILE A 42 -14.76 -5.58 -9.12
N LEU A 43 -15.36 -6.66 -8.62
CA LEU A 43 -16.82 -6.81 -8.67
C LEU A 43 -17.51 -5.73 -7.86
N LEU A 44 -17.02 -5.42 -6.65
CA LEU A 44 -17.57 -4.34 -5.84
C LEU A 44 -17.44 -2.99 -6.56
N PHE A 45 -16.30 -2.71 -7.19
CA PHE A 45 -16.11 -1.48 -7.95
C PHE A 45 -17.18 -1.31 -9.04
N PHE A 46 -17.41 -2.34 -9.86
CA PHE A 46 -18.42 -2.29 -10.90
C PHE A 46 -19.85 -2.20 -10.35
N LEU A 47 -20.16 -2.87 -9.24
CA LEU A 47 -21.45 -2.77 -8.57
C LEU A 47 -21.72 -1.34 -8.09
N VAL A 48 -20.71 -0.68 -7.51
CA VAL A 48 -20.82 0.71 -7.05
C VAL A 48 -21.01 1.66 -8.23
N VAL A 49 -20.24 1.48 -9.33
CA VAL A 49 -20.45 2.23 -10.57
C VAL A 49 -21.87 2.04 -11.11
N ALA A 50 -22.34 0.80 -11.19
CA ALA A 50 -23.70 0.50 -11.65
C ALA A 50 -24.79 1.16 -10.76
N ASN A 51 -24.56 1.21 -9.44
CA ASN A 51 -25.47 1.84 -8.51
C ASN A 51 -25.55 3.39 -8.68
N ILE A 52 -24.46 4.02 -9.18
CA ILE A 52 -24.50 5.45 -9.55
C ILE A 52 -25.43 5.68 -10.74
N TYR A 53 -25.38 4.80 -11.75
CA TYR A 53 -26.24 4.95 -12.93
C TYR A 53 -27.71 4.69 -12.60
N LYS A 54 -28.01 3.66 -11.81
CA LYS A 54 -29.39 3.29 -11.45
C LYS A 54 -29.41 2.67 -10.05
N GLU A 55 -29.89 3.42 -9.08
CA GLU A 55 -30.08 2.91 -7.72
C GLU A 55 -31.13 1.78 -7.70
N ARG A 56 -30.76 0.64 -7.12
CA ARG A 56 -31.65 -0.49 -6.88
C ARG A 56 -31.41 -1.05 -5.47
N LYS A 57 -32.48 -1.44 -4.78
CA LYS A 57 -32.38 -2.08 -3.44
C LYS A 57 -31.52 -3.35 -3.49
N ALA A 58 -31.67 -4.15 -4.55
CA ALA A 58 -30.87 -5.36 -4.75
C ALA A 58 -29.36 -5.05 -4.83
N LEU A 59 -28.95 -4.00 -5.61
CA LEU A 59 -27.55 -3.59 -5.69
C LEU A 59 -27.00 -3.14 -4.33
N LYS A 60 -27.77 -2.37 -3.55
CA LYS A 60 -27.34 -1.95 -2.20
C LYS A 60 -27.15 -3.15 -1.28
N PHE A 61 -28.01 -4.14 -1.35
CA PHE A 61 -27.90 -5.38 -0.57
C PHE A 61 -26.64 -6.17 -0.98
N THR A 62 -26.43 -6.34 -2.29
CA THR A 62 -25.23 -7.04 -2.82
C THR A 62 -23.95 -6.31 -2.41
N ILE A 63 -23.88 -4.98 -2.55
CA ILE A 63 -22.75 -4.16 -2.12
C ILE A 63 -22.46 -4.38 -0.63
N SER A 64 -23.50 -4.43 0.21
CA SER A 64 -23.33 -4.71 1.63
C SER A 64 -22.75 -6.10 1.88
N GLY A 65 -23.18 -7.12 1.15
CA GLY A 65 -22.60 -8.48 1.21
C GLY A 65 -21.10 -8.50 0.87
N PHE A 66 -20.71 -7.81 -0.20
CA PHE A 66 -19.30 -7.68 -0.59
C PHE A 66 -18.46 -6.95 0.47
N ARG A 67 -19.01 -5.96 1.16
CA ARG A 67 -18.34 -5.28 2.27
C ARG A 67 -17.99 -6.26 3.40
N TYR A 68 -18.95 -7.12 3.80
CA TYR A 68 -18.68 -8.15 4.82
C TYR A 68 -17.66 -9.19 4.36
N LEU A 69 -17.65 -9.56 3.06
CA LEU A 69 -16.62 -10.45 2.52
C LEU A 69 -15.22 -9.82 2.63
N ILE A 70 -15.08 -8.53 2.34
CA ILE A 70 -13.79 -7.83 2.50
C ILE A 70 -13.36 -7.82 3.98
N TYR A 71 -14.29 -7.59 4.90
CA TYR A 71 -13.96 -7.66 6.34
C TYR A 71 -13.48 -9.05 6.74
N LEU A 72 -14.09 -10.11 6.22
CA LEU A 72 -13.64 -11.49 6.45
C LEU A 72 -12.23 -11.72 5.87
N LEU A 73 -11.98 -11.29 4.62
CA LEU A 73 -10.65 -11.43 4.01
C LEU A 73 -9.58 -10.65 4.79
N PHE A 74 -9.91 -9.47 5.31
CA PHE A 74 -9.01 -8.69 6.17
C PHE A 74 -8.69 -9.41 7.49
N VAL A 75 -9.67 -10.06 8.10
CA VAL A 75 -9.45 -10.89 9.30
C VAL A 75 -8.53 -12.07 8.97
N LEU A 76 -8.75 -12.75 7.84
CA LEU A 76 -7.88 -13.84 7.38
C LEU A 76 -6.45 -13.35 7.10
N HIS A 77 -6.29 -12.18 6.46
CA HIS A 77 -4.99 -11.56 6.24
C HIS A 77 -4.27 -11.29 7.58
N THR A 78 -5.00 -10.69 8.54
CA THR A 78 -4.47 -10.45 9.89
C THR A 78 -4.03 -11.75 10.56
N ALA A 79 -4.85 -12.80 10.48
CA ALA A 79 -4.50 -14.12 11.02
C ALA A 79 -3.23 -14.70 10.36
N GLY A 80 -3.06 -14.49 9.04
CA GLY A 80 -1.86 -14.88 8.30
C GLY A 80 -0.60 -14.18 8.80
N LEU A 81 -0.67 -12.86 9.03
CA LEU A 81 0.45 -12.09 9.60
C LEU A 81 0.79 -12.52 11.02
N ILE A 82 -0.21 -12.76 11.87
CA ILE A 82 -0.01 -13.25 13.24
C ILE A 82 0.64 -14.64 13.22
N LEU A 83 0.18 -15.54 12.34
CA LEU A 83 0.74 -16.88 12.21
C LEU A 83 2.20 -16.83 11.75
N ARG A 84 2.53 -15.94 10.77
CA ARG A 84 3.90 -15.73 10.33
C ARG A 84 4.78 -15.20 11.47
N TRP A 85 4.30 -14.21 12.24
CA TRP A 85 4.99 -13.72 13.42
C TRP A 85 5.29 -14.84 14.43
N TYR A 86 4.31 -15.68 14.71
CA TYR A 86 4.50 -16.81 15.62
C TYR A 86 5.57 -17.80 15.14
N ILE A 87 5.61 -18.06 13.83
CA ILE A 87 6.58 -19.00 13.22
C ILE A 87 7.98 -18.40 13.24
N SER A 88 8.13 -17.18 12.71
CA SER A 88 9.43 -16.49 12.55
C SER A 88 10.03 -16.07 13.89
N GLY A 89 9.19 -15.68 14.85
CA GLY A 89 9.63 -15.11 16.12
C GLY A 89 9.96 -13.62 16.08
N HIS A 90 9.85 -12.99 14.89
CA HIS A 90 10.02 -11.55 14.69
C HIS A 90 8.79 -10.92 14.05
N ALA A 91 8.70 -9.58 14.09
CA ALA A 91 7.56 -8.86 13.55
C ALA A 91 7.38 -9.10 12.04
N PRO A 92 6.15 -9.32 11.53
CA PRO A 92 5.88 -9.69 10.15
C PRO A 92 5.94 -8.50 9.18
N TRP A 93 6.98 -7.68 9.30
CA TRP A 93 7.36 -6.56 8.42
C TRP A 93 8.87 -6.33 8.39
N SER A 94 9.65 -7.34 8.80
CA SER A 94 11.09 -7.21 9.00
C SER A 94 11.90 -7.49 7.74
N ASP A 95 11.33 -8.15 6.75
CA ASP A 95 11.96 -8.39 5.45
C ASP A 95 11.16 -7.79 4.28
N ALA A 96 11.67 -7.91 3.05
CA ALA A 96 11.05 -7.35 1.86
C ALA A 96 9.70 -7.99 1.53
N TYR A 97 9.57 -9.30 1.66
CA TYR A 97 8.32 -10.03 1.44
C TYR A 97 7.27 -9.64 2.49
N GLU A 98 7.64 -9.68 3.74
CA GLU A 98 6.77 -9.34 4.87
C GLU A 98 6.28 -7.89 4.81
N SER A 99 7.16 -6.97 4.43
CA SER A 99 6.79 -5.56 4.31
C SER A 99 5.75 -5.33 3.23
N ILE A 100 5.78 -6.06 2.09
CA ILE A 100 4.73 -5.98 1.07
C ILE A 100 3.40 -6.51 1.60
N LEU A 101 3.40 -7.64 2.32
CA LEU A 101 2.21 -8.18 2.97
C LEU A 101 1.62 -7.16 3.95
N TYR A 102 2.47 -6.52 4.76
CA TYR A 102 2.06 -5.53 5.73
C TYR A 102 1.50 -4.26 5.07
N VAL A 103 2.09 -3.77 3.98
CA VAL A 103 1.54 -2.63 3.21
C VAL A 103 0.17 -2.98 2.63
N ALA A 104 0.00 -4.19 2.11
CA ALA A 104 -1.29 -4.65 1.60
C ALA A 104 -2.35 -4.68 2.72
N TRP A 105 -2.00 -5.21 3.89
CA TRP A 105 -2.84 -5.20 5.09
C TRP A 105 -3.21 -3.79 5.53
N ALA A 106 -2.23 -2.89 5.64
CA ALA A 106 -2.44 -1.49 6.02
C ALA A 106 -3.33 -0.75 5.00
N THR A 107 -3.21 -1.08 3.71
CA THR A 107 -4.03 -0.51 2.63
C THR A 107 -5.49 -0.90 2.78
N ILE A 108 -5.80 -2.19 3.01
CA ILE A 108 -7.19 -2.64 3.26
C ILE A 108 -7.70 -2.05 4.58
N GLY A 109 -6.89 -2.09 5.65
CA GLY A 109 -7.25 -1.54 6.95
C GLY A 109 -7.62 -0.05 6.88
N MET A 110 -6.82 0.73 6.13
CA MET A 110 -7.13 2.15 5.89
C MET A 110 -8.37 2.30 5.00
N GLY A 111 -8.54 1.45 3.98
CA GLY A 111 -9.74 1.39 3.16
C GLY A 111 -11.00 1.12 3.99
N ILE A 112 -10.94 0.21 4.96
CA ILE A 112 -12.03 -0.06 5.91
C ILE A 112 -12.28 1.15 6.82
N ALA A 113 -11.24 1.75 7.38
CA ALA A 113 -11.35 2.87 8.30
C ALA A 113 -11.98 4.11 7.65
N LEU A 114 -11.52 4.47 6.44
CA LEU A 114 -11.96 5.63 5.69
C LEU A 114 -13.19 5.34 4.82
N GLY A 115 -13.39 4.08 4.41
CA GLY A 115 -14.45 3.63 3.52
C GLY A 115 -15.82 3.44 4.18
N LYS A 116 -16.00 3.77 5.46
CA LYS A 116 -17.30 3.63 6.16
C LYS A 116 -18.47 4.30 5.43
N LYS A 117 -18.20 5.37 4.69
CA LYS A 117 -19.16 6.13 3.91
C LYS A 117 -18.95 6.04 2.39
N SER A 118 -17.91 5.32 1.93
CA SER A 118 -17.54 5.24 0.52
C SER A 118 -17.16 3.83 0.09
N ASP A 119 -18.07 3.16 -0.58
CA ASP A 119 -17.82 1.82 -1.14
C ASP A 119 -16.75 1.82 -2.23
N PHE A 120 -16.53 2.96 -2.92
CA PHE A 120 -15.40 3.10 -3.84
C PHE A 120 -14.06 3.01 -3.12
N THR A 121 -13.93 3.65 -1.96
CA THR A 121 -12.70 3.59 -1.16
C THR A 121 -12.39 2.14 -0.78
N LEU A 122 -13.40 1.42 -0.30
CA LEU A 122 -13.25 0.02 0.09
C LEU A 122 -12.90 -0.87 -1.10
N ALA A 123 -13.62 -0.76 -2.21
CA ALA A 123 -13.36 -1.53 -3.43
C ALA A 123 -11.95 -1.28 -3.99
N SER A 124 -11.57 -0.01 -4.07
CA SER A 124 -10.28 0.39 -4.65
C SER A 124 -9.11 -0.01 -3.79
N SER A 125 -9.20 0.14 -2.46
CA SER A 125 -8.14 -0.28 -1.54
C SER A 125 -7.95 -1.80 -1.54
N THR A 126 -9.05 -2.57 -1.60
CA THR A 126 -9.00 -4.03 -1.70
C THR A 126 -8.35 -4.48 -3.00
N PHE A 127 -8.72 -3.85 -4.13
CA PHE A 127 -8.10 -4.16 -5.43
C PHE A 127 -6.59 -3.85 -5.43
N VAL A 128 -6.16 -2.70 -4.92
CA VAL A 128 -4.73 -2.37 -4.89
C VAL A 128 -3.96 -3.26 -3.93
N ALA A 129 -4.54 -3.60 -2.78
CA ALA A 129 -3.93 -4.57 -1.86
C ALA A 129 -3.75 -5.94 -2.53
N SER A 130 -4.70 -6.37 -3.38
CA SER A 130 -4.53 -7.60 -4.16
C SER A 130 -3.35 -7.53 -5.13
N MET A 131 -3.10 -6.37 -5.75
CA MET A 131 -1.92 -6.16 -6.61
C MET A 131 -0.62 -6.24 -5.81
N LEU A 132 -0.58 -5.68 -4.59
CA LEU A 132 0.58 -5.79 -3.70
C LEU A 132 0.83 -7.25 -3.30
N LEU A 133 -0.21 -7.99 -2.92
CA LEU A 133 -0.09 -9.42 -2.61
C LEU A 133 0.33 -10.25 -3.84
N TRP A 134 -0.11 -9.87 -5.03
CA TRP A 134 0.35 -10.49 -6.27
C TRP A 134 1.84 -10.22 -6.53
N ILE A 135 2.33 -8.99 -6.28
CA ILE A 135 3.76 -8.65 -6.36
C ILE A 135 4.57 -9.50 -5.38
N ALA A 136 4.09 -9.66 -4.13
CA ALA A 136 4.74 -10.52 -3.14
C ALA A 136 4.84 -11.99 -3.59
N HIS A 137 3.91 -12.44 -4.43
CA HIS A 137 3.90 -13.81 -4.96
C HIS A 137 4.79 -13.99 -6.19
N GLN A 138 5.34 -12.93 -6.79
CA GLN A 138 6.33 -13.05 -7.87
C GLN A 138 7.69 -13.45 -7.28
N ASN A 139 8.53 -14.09 -8.07
CA ASN A 139 9.88 -14.51 -7.66
C ASN A 139 10.88 -13.33 -7.48
N TRP A 140 10.37 -12.15 -7.16
CA TRP A 140 11.19 -10.95 -6.94
C TRP A 140 11.61 -10.78 -5.48
N VAL A 141 10.93 -11.44 -4.57
CA VAL A 141 11.20 -11.45 -3.13
C VAL A 141 11.10 -12.87 -2.61
N ASP A 142 11.92 -13.21 -1.62
CA ASP A 142 11.95 -14.53 -1.00
C ASP A 142 10.82 -14.67 0.02
N PRO A 143 9.87 -15.59 -0.15
CA PRO A 143 8.78 -15.81 0.81
C PRO A 143 9.19 -16.67 2.01
N SER A 144 10.40 -17.23 2.03
CA SER A 144 10.87 -18.11 3.11
C SER A 144 10.87 -17.40 4.46
N VAL A 145 10.72 -18.17 5.53
CA VAL A 145 10.89 -17.69 6.90
C VAL A 145 12.35 -17.87 7.26
N ALA A 146 13.12 -16.80 7.18
CA ALA A 146 14.56 -16.80 7.47
C ALA A 146 14.87 -16.08 8.80
N ASN A 147 16.03 -16.37 9.37
CA ASN A 147 16.54 -15.60 10.49
C ASN A 147 16.95 -14.20 10.01
N LEU A 148 16.62 -13.19 10.81
CA LEU A 148 17.05 -11.82 10.53
C LEU A 148 18.58 -11.68 10.62
N GLN A 149 19.12 -10.81 9.78
CA GLN A 149 20.50 -10.37 9.96
C GLN A 149 20.61 -9.58 11.28
N PRO A 150 21.76 -9.64 11.98
CA PRO A 150 21.89 -8.98 13.30
C PRO A 150 21.55 -7.50 13.32
N VAL A 151 21.83 -6.76 12.24
CA VAL A 151 21.48 -5.32 12.12
C VAL A 151 19.99 -5.10 12.03
N LEU A 152 19.21 -6.10 11.64
CA LEU A 152 17.75 -6.06 11.54
C LEU A 152 17.05 -6.54 12.83
N ASP A 153 17.77 -7.17 13.76
CA ASP A 153 17.27 -7.59 15.06
C ASP A 153 17.43 -6.47 16.10
N SER A 154 16.62 -5.41 15.97
CA SER A 154 16.64 -4.24 16.84
C SER A 154 15.21 -3.81 17.17
N TYR A 155 14.99 -3.46 18.44
CA TYR A 155 13.73 -2.92 18.95
C TYR A 155 13.30 -1.64 18.21
N TRP A 156 14.24 -0.71 17.98
CA TRP A 156 13.95 0.53 17.27
C TRP A 156 13.65 0.31 15.80
N LEU A 157 14.31 -0.65 15.15
CA LEU A 157 13.98 -1.03 13.79
C LEU A 157 12.54 -1.51 13.68
N MET A 158 12.12 -2.39 14.57
CA MET A 158 10.76 -2.95 14.56
C MET A 158 9.70 -1.84 14.64
N ILE A 159 9.87 -0.85 15.53
CA ILE A 159 8.96 0.29 15.68
C ILE A 159 9.02 1.20 14.46
N HIS A 160 10.24 1.57 14.02
CA HIS A 160 10.46 2.41 12.87
C HIS A 160 9.77 1.84 11.62
N VAL A 161 10.05 0.58 11.29
CA VAL A 161 9.50 -0.07 10.09
C VAL A 161 7.98 -0.21 10.18
N ALA A 162 7.42 -0.53 11.35
CA ALA A 162 5.97 -0.58 11.54
C ALA A 162 5.31 0.76 11.17
N VAL A 163 5.88 1.87 11.56
CA VAL A 163 5.29 3.20 11.30
C VAL A 163 5.56 3.66 9.88
N ILE A 164 6.82 3.56 9.39
CA ILE A 164 7.18 4.09 8.07
C ILE A 164 6.56 3.26 6.94
N VAL A 165 6.65 1.94 7.01
CA VAL A 165 6.05 1.05 6.01
C VAL A 165 4.52 1.06 6.12
N GLY A 166 3.99 1.14 7.36
CA GLY A 166 2.55 1.33 7.59
C GLY A 166 1.99 2.60 6.95
N SER A 167 2.80 3.67 6.82
CA SER A 167 2.41 4.91 6.15
C SER A 167 2.11 4.73 4.65
N TYR A 168 2.71 3.72 4.03
CA TYR A 168 2.50 3.44 2.61
C TYR A 168 1.07 2.97 2.32
N GLY A 169 0.38 2.35 3.30
CA GLY A 169 -1.03 1.98 3.18
C GLY A 169 -1.94 3.17 2.87
N PRO A 170 -2.05 4.18 3.74
CA PRO A 170 -2.85 5.36 3.47
C PRO A 170 -2.39 6.15 2.24
N LEU A 171 -1.09 6.23 1.95
CA LEU A 171 -0.57 6.89 0.74
C LEU A 171 -0.98 6.14 -0.53
N THR A 172 -1.01 4.81 -0.50
CA THR A 172 -1.54 3.96 -1.57
C THR A 172 -3.04 4.17 -1.77
N VAL A 173 -3.82 4.25 -0.68
CA VAL A 173 -5.24 4.60 -0.75
C VAL A 173 -5.41 5.96 -1.42
N GLY A 174 -4.64 6.97 -1.05
CA GLY A 174 -4.69 8.29 -1.68
C GLY A 174 -4.43 8.22 -3.19
N MET A 175 -3.41 7.49 -3.61
CA MET A 175 -3.06 7.29 -5.02
C MET A 175 -4.24 6.67 -5.79
N ILE A 176 -4.80 5.55 -5.30
CA ILE A 176 -5.87 4.86 -6.03
C ILE A 176 -7.17 5.68 -6.06
N LEU A 177 -7.49 6.43 -4.99
CA LEU A 177 -8.63 7.34 -5.00
C LEU A 177 -8.44 8.48 -6.01
N GLY A 178 -7.20 8.93 -6.20
CA GLY A 178 -6.83 9.83 -7.30
C GLY A 178 -7.19 9.23 -8.66
N VAL A 179 -6.74 7.99 -8.94
CA VAL A 179 -7.06 7.26 -10.18
C VAL A 179 -8.56 7.12 -10.38
N VAL A 180 -9.30 6.65 -9.36
CA VAL A 180 -10.76 6.48 -9.44
C VAL A 180 -11.44 7.81 -9.68
N SER A 181 -11.02 8.89 -9.02
CA SER A 181 -11.57 10.24 -9.26
C SER A 181 -11.39 10.69 -10.71
N LEU A 182 -10.22 10.46 -11.31
CA LEU A 182 -9.97 10.78 -12.72
C LEU A 182 -10.79 9.90 -13.66
N LEU A 183 -10.97 8.62 -13.35
CA LEU A 183 -11.85 7.71 -14.10
C LEU A 183 -13.31 8.19 -14.07
N LEU A 184 -13.84 8.56 -12.89
CA LEU A 184 -15.21 9.08 -12.76
C LEU A 184 -15.38 10.40 -13.54
N ILE A 185 -14.39 11.29 -13.52
CA ILE A 185 -14.40 12.50 -14.35
C ILE A 185 -14.47 12.13 -15.85
N THR A 186 -13.68 11.18 -16.28
CA THR A 186 -13.64 10.72 -17.68
C THR A 186 -14.98 10.11 -18.12
N LEU A 187 -15.63 9.32 -17.24
CA LEU A 187 -16.92 8.67 -17.49
C LEU A 187 -18.12 9.61 -17.33
N SER A 188 -17.92 10.86 -16.90
CA SER A 188 -19.01 11.83 -16.71
C SER A 188 -19.66 12.25 -18.03
N ASN A 189 -20.98 12.32 -18.01
CA ASN A 189 -21.80 12.81 -19.13
C ASN A 189 -23.00 13.61 -18.59
N SER A 190 -23.79 14.22 -19.48
CA SER A 190 -24.95 15.05 -19.10
C SER A 190 -26.01 14.33 -18.24
N LYS A 191 -26.08 13.00 -18.29
CA LYS A 191 -27.09 12.22 -17.54
C LYS A 191 -26.64 11.85 -16.11
N ASN A 192 -25.33 11.81 -15.86
CA ASN A 192 -24.77 11.34 -14.58
C ASN A 192 -23.91 12.38 -13.84
N ILE A 193 -23.73 13.56 -14.41
CA ILE A 193 -22.78 14.58 -13.95
C ILE A 193 -22.95 14.96 -12.48
N ASP A 194 -24.15 15.14 -12.00
CA ASP A 194 -24.39 15.58 -10.61
C ASP A 194 -23.93 14.50 -9.61
N ARG A 195 -24.26 13.24 -9.88
CA ARG A 195 -23.82 12.12 -9.03
C ARG A 195 -22.31 11.92 -9.11
N MET A 196 -21.72 12.03 -10.30
CA MET A 196 -20.28 11.94 -10.48
C MET A 196 -19.53 13.08 -9.76
N LYS A 197 -20.06 14.31 -9.79
CA LYS A 197 -19.51 15.46 -9.04
C LYS A 197 -19.51 15.22 -7.53
N ILE A 198 -20.58 14.62 -7.00
CA ILE A 198 -20.69 14.27 -5.58
C ILE A 198 -19.66 13.20 -5.22
N SER A 199 -19.59 12.10 -6.00
CA SER A 199 -18.61 11.02 -5.76
C SER A 199 -17.17 11.50 -5.87
N VAL A 200 -16.82 12.30 -6.87
CA VAL A 200 -15.47 12.88 -7.00
C VAL A 200 -15.15 13.81 -5.82
N LYS A 201 -16.13 14.59 -5.33
CA LYS A 201 -15.93 15.42 -4.13
C LYS A 201 -15.64 14.57 -2.91
N GLU A 202 -16.43 13.53 -2.68
CA GLU A 202 -16.28 12.60 -1.56
C GLU A 202 -14.92 11.93 -1.60
N LEU A 203 -14.55 11.33 -2.75
CA LEU A 203 -13.26 10.67 -2.92
C LEU A 203 -12.08 11.62 -2.75
N THR A 204 -12.20 12.87 -3.20
CA THR A 204 -11.14 13.88 -3.01
C THR A 204 -10.94 14.20 -1.52
N ILE A 205 -12.01 14.29 -0.73
CA ILE A 205 -11.93 14.54 0.72
C ILE A 205 -11.28 13.33 1.43
N ILE A 206 -11.68 12.12 1.07
CA ILE A 206 -11.10 10.90 1.64
C ILE A 206 -9.62 10.76 1.24
N ASN A 207 -9.28 11.10 0.00
CA ASN A 207 -7.90 11.15 -0.49
C ASN A 207 -7.06 12.13 0.35
N GLU A 208 -7.53 13.37 0.54
CA GLU A 208 -6.84 14.36 1.38
C GLU A 208 -6.61 13.83 2.80
N LEU A 209 -7.60 13.19 3.40
CA LEU A 209 -7.47 12.60 4.74
C LEU A 209 -6.46 11.45 4.76
N ALA A 210 -6.50 10.56 3.77
CA ALA A 210 -5.56 9.45 3.64
C ALA A 210 -4.11 9.95 3.50
N LEU A 211 -3.89 10.93 2.60
CA LEU A 211 -2.56 11.54 2.43
C LEU A 211 -2.07 12.25 3.70
N THR A 212 -2.97 12.91 4.44
CA THR A 212 -2.62 13.56 5.71
C THR A 212 -2.15 12.55 6.74
N ILE A 213 -2.90 11.46 6.94
CA ILE A 213 -2.52 10.38 7.85
C ILE A 213 -1.20 9.76 7.41
N GLY A 214 -1.06 9.45 6.11
CA GLY A 214 0.16 8.87 5.56
C GLY A 214 1.38 9.78 5.75
N LEU A 215 1.25 11.08 5.52
CA LEU A 215 2.33 12.04 5.72
C LEU A 215 2.75 12.14 7.18
N ILE A 216 1.80 12.19 8.13
CA ILE A 216 2.10 12.20 9.56
C ILE A 216 2.86 10.94 9.95
N MET A 217 2.38 9.77 9.55
CA MET A 217 3.05 8.50 9.83
C MET A 217 4.44 8.43 9.19
N LEU A 218 4.57 8.84 7.92
CA LEU A 218 5.86 8.84 7.21
C LEU A 218 6.87 9.75 7.91
N THR A 219 6.43 10.93 8.37
CA THR A 219 7.29 11.88 9.09
C THR A 219 7.74 11.30 10.43
N ILE A 220 6.80 10.80 11.24
CA ILE A 220 7.13 10.16 12.52
C ILE A 220 8.06 8.96 12.31
N GLY A 221 7.73 8.11 11.32
CA GLY A 221 8.54 6.95 10.98
C GLY A 221 9.97 7.33 10.58
N ASN A 222 10.15 8.42 9.83
CA ASN A 222 11.47 8.89 9.44
C ASN A 222 12.32 9.34 10.66
N PHE A 223 11.72 10.02 11.63
CA PHE A 223 12.41 10.38 12.88
C PHE A 223 12.77 9.15 13.74
N LEU A 224 11.87 8.17 13.83
CA LEU A 224 12.14 6.90 14.51
C LEU A 224 13.28 6.13 13.83
N GLY A 225 13.39 6.24 12.49
CA GLY A 225 14.51 5.69 11.73
C GLY A 225 15.84 6.31 12.09
N GLY A 226 15.86 7.61 12.37
CA GLY A 226 17.05 8.28 12.90
C GLY A 226 17.51 7.69 14.25
N GLN A 227 16.57 7.36 15.14
CA GLN A 227 16.92 6.72 16.42
C GLN A 227 17.53 5.33 16.20
N TRP A 228 16.95 4.51 15.30
CA TRP A 228 17.55 3.23 14.92
C TRP A 228 18.93 3.39 14.27
N ALA A 229 19.10 4.37 13.38
CA ALA A 229 20.37 4.65 12.72
C ALA A 229 21.46 5.04 13.71
N ASN A 230 21.09 5.79 14.77
CA ASN A 230 22.01 6.13 15.85
C ASN A 230 22.46 4.89 16.66
N GLU A 231 21.54 3.98 16.95
CA GLU A 231 21.87 2.73 17.64
C GLU A 231 22.75 1.81 16.78
N SER A 232 22.43 1.68 15.49
CA SER A 232 23.10 0.73 14.59
C SER A 232 24.42 1.26 14.02
N TRP A 233 24.53 2.57 13.79
CA TRP A 233 25.65 3.21 13.06
C TRP A 233 26.24 4.43 13.79
N GLY A 234 25.77 4.76 14.99
CA GLY A 234 26.29 5.88 15.80
C GLY A 234 25.94 7.27 15.25
N ARG A 235 24.95 7.41 14.37
CA ARG A 235 24.53 8.67 13.78
C ARG A 235 23.03 8.70 13.49
N TYR A 236 22.37 9.83 13.72
CA TYR A 236 20.93 9.99 13.48
C TYR A 236 20.57 10.17 12.00
N TRP A 237 21.50 10.71 11.20
CA TRP A 237 21.29 11.00 9.78
C TRP A 237 22.61 10.94 9.01
N GLY A 238 22.62 10.39 7.82
CA GLY A 238 23.82 10.24 7.01
C GLY A 238 23.64 10.49 5.53
N TRP A 239 22.50 11.04 5.13
CA TRP A 239 22.18 11.25 3.70
C TRP A 239 22.23 9.97 2.89
N ASP A 240 21.96 8.84 3.54
CA ASP A 240 21.77 7.58 2.83
C ASP A 240 20.64 7.73 1.80
N PRO A 241 20.71 7.06 0.63
CA PRO A 241 19.67 7.18 -0.40
C PRO A 241 18.25 6.94 0.13
N LYS A 242 18.06 6.01 1.06
CA LYS A 242 16.74 5.70 1.62
C LYS A 242 16.24 6.79 2.56
N GLU A 243 17.12 7.35 3.40
CA GLU A 243 16.84 8.51 4.24
C GLU A 243 16.44 9.71 3.37
N THR A 244 17.25 9.98 2.34
CA THR A 244 17.04 11.11 1.41
C THR A 244 15.72 10.99 0.65
N TRP A 245 15.40 9.83 0.10
CA TRP A 245 14.14 9.62 -0.63
C TRP A 245 12.92 9.59 0.29
N ALA A 246 13.04 9.16 1.54
CA ALA A 246 11.99 9.32 2.54
C ALA A 246 11.69 10.80 2.81
N LEU A 247 12.73 11.63 2.99
CA LEU A 247 12.59 13.08 3.13
C LEU A 247 11.97 13.73 1.88
N ILE A 248 12.42 13.35 0.68
CA ILE A 248 11.83 13.82 -0.59
C ILE A 248 10.34 13.47 -0.63
N SER A 249 9.96 12.27 -0.23
CA SER A 249 8.56 11.85 -0.18
C SER A 249 7.74 12.72 0.78
N ILE A 250 8.27 13.00 1.98
CA ILE A 250 7.63 13.91 2.95
C ILE A 250 7.37 15.28 2.31
N LEU A 251 8.38 15.87 1.66
CA LEU A 251 8.25 17.18 1.02
C LEU A 251 7.25 17.18 -0.15
N VAL A 252 7.25 16.14 -0.97
CA VAL A 252 6.30 15.97 -2.09
C VAL A 252 4.86 15.90 -1.57
N TYR A 253 4.58 15.07 -0.56
CA TYR A 253 3.23 14.97 0.00
C TYR A 253 2.82 16.23 0.77
N ALA A 254 3.75 16.88 1.48
CA ALA A 254 3.51 18.18 2.09
C ALA A 254 3.11 19.22 1.02
N PHE A 255 3.83 19.28 -0.10
CA PHE A 255 3.46 20.15 -1.23
C PHE A 255 2.05 19.83 -1.75
N VAL A 256 1.73 18.56 -2.03
CA VAL A 256 0.41 18.16 -2.55
C VAL A 256 -0.72 18.59 -1.61
N LEU A 257 -0.58 18.39 -0.31
CA LEU A 257 -1.59 18.79 0.67
C LEU A 257 -1.76 20.32 0.77
N HIS A 258 -0.70 21.08 0.51
CA HIS A 258 -0.73 22.54 0.55
C HIS A 258 -1.06 23.20 -0.80
N MET A 259 -1.18 22.44 -1.89
CA MET A 259 -1.53 22.96 -3.24
C MET A 259 -2.79 23.82 -3.25
N ARG A 260 -3.76 23.51 -2.38
CA ARG A 260 -5.01 24.28 -2.24
C ARG A 260 -4.78 25.73 -1.79
N LEU A 261 -3.64 26.05 -1.20
CA LEU A 261 -3.26 27.41 -0.78
C LEU A 261 -2.71 28.24 -1.95
N VAL A 262 -2.28 27.57 -3.02
CA VAL A 262 -1.66 28.22 -4.18
C VAL A 262 -2.72 28.56 -5.22
N PRO A 263 -2.87 29.84 -5.62
CA PRO A 263 -3.76 30.22 -6.73
C PRO A 263 -3.44 29.39 -7.99
N GLY A 264 -4.47 28.86 -8.64
CA GLY A 264 -4.33 28.01 -9.84
C GLY A 264 -4.18 26.51 -9.57
N LEU A 265 -3.81 26.08 -8.35
CA LEU A 265 -3.69 24.67 -7.96
C LEU A 265 -4.87 24.14 -7.12
N LYS A 266 -5.93 24.94 -6.92
CA LYS A 266 -7.09 24.62 -6.06
C LYS A 266 -8.08 23.61 -6.64
N GLY A 267 -7.88 23.09 -7.84
CA GLY A 267 -8.84 22.23 -8.53
C GLY A 267 -8.82 20.79 -8.03
N ARG A 268 -10.02 20.14 -7.92
CA ARG A 268 -10.10 18.71 -7.58
C ARG A 268 -9.34 17.82 -8.55
N TRP A 269 -9.37 18.14 -9.83
CA TRP A 269 -8.58 17.42 -10.84
C TRP A 269 -7.10 17.51 -10.54
N VAL A 270 -6.58 18.72 -10.28
CA VAL A 270 -5.16 18.96 -10.00
C VAL A 270 -4.71 18.17 -8.77
N PHE A 271 -5.49 18.22 -7.68
CA PHE A 271 -5.18 17.51 -6.44
C PHE A 271 -5.13 15.99 -6.65
N ASN A 272 -6.16 15.41 -7.29
CA ASN A 272 -6.21 13.97 -7.51
C ASN A 272 -5.12 13.49 -8.50
N PHE A 273 -4.78 14.28 -9.52
CA PHE A 273 -3.68 13.97 -10.40
C PHE A 273 -2.33 14.05 -9.66
N ALA A 274 -2.12 15.09 -8.86
CA ALA A 274 -0.91 15.25 -8.06
C ALA A 274 -0.73 14.12 -7.04
N SER A 275 -1.81 13.62 -6.43
CA SER A 275 -1.75 12.47 -5.50
C SER A 275 -1.26 11.19 -6.18
N ILE A 276 -1.60 10.98 -7.47
CA ILE A 276 -1.09 9.85 -8.26
C ILE A 276 0.41 10.02 -8.52
N VAL A 277 0.81 11.21 -8.98
CA VAL A 277 2.22 11.48 -9.31
C VAL A 277 3.11 11.43 -8.07
N ALA A 278 2.62 11.94 -6.93
CA ALA A 278 3.34 11.90 -5.66
C ALA A 278 3.72 10.49 -5.23
N PHE A 279 2.89 9.49 -5.55
CA PHE A 279 3.17 8.10 -5.20
C PHE A 279 4.44 7.55 -5.85
N ALA A 280 4.90 8.15 -6.95
CA ALA A 280 6.19 7.79 -7.56
C ALA A 280 7.36 7.99 -6.59
N SER A 281 7.29 8.95 -5.66
CA SER A 281 8.33 9.14 -4.63
C SER A 281 8.38 7.96 -3.65
N ILE A 282 7.23 7.39 -3.27
CA ILE A 282 7.15 6.17 -2.45
C ILE A 282 7.70 4.97 -3.21
N MET A 283 7.35 4.81 -4.50
CA MET A 283 7.88 3.74 -5.34
C MET A 283 9.41 3.85 -5.47
N MET A 284 9.94 5.06 -5.57
CA MET A 284 11.39 5.29 -5.59
C MET A 284 12.02 4.96 -4.22
N THR A 285 11.40 5.38 -3.11
CA THR A 285 11.90 5.06 -1.76
C THR A 285 11.91 3.55 -1.49
N TYR A 286 10.87 2.84 -1.92
CA TYR A 286 10.71 1.41 -1.62
C TYR A 286 11.49 0.51 -2.59
N PHE A 287 11.27 0.67 -3.91
CA PHE A 287 11.89 -0.15 -4.94
C PHE A 287 13.13 0.51 -5.54
N GLY A 288 13.03 1.78 -5.94
CA GLY A 288 14.10 2.46 -6.68
C GLY A 288 15.42 2.49 -5.91
N VAL A 289 15.38 2.82 -4.63
CA VAL A 289 16.58 2.83 -3.78
C VAL A 289 17.22 1.44 -3.71
N ASN A 290 16.41 0.39 -3.54
CA ASN A 290 16.94 -0.96 -3.40
C ASN A 290 17.54 -1.51 -4.71
N PHE A 291 17.03 -1.09 -5.88
CA PHE A 291 17.46 -1.64 -7.17
C PHE A 291 18.49 -0.77 -7.91
N TYR A 292 18.50 0.55 -7.69
CA TYR A 292 19.33 1.47 -8.49
C TYR A 292 20.38 2.22 -7.68
N LEU A 293 20.27 2.25 -6.35
CA LEU A 293 21.13 3.04 -5.49
C LEU A 293 21.86 2.15 -4.48
N VAL A 294 23.06 2.56 -4.11
CA VAL A 294 23.88 1.86 -3.10
C VAL A 294 23.91 2.69 -1.83
N GLY A 295 23.60 2.06 -0.69
CA GLY A 295 23.61 2.71 0.62
C GLY A 295 23.51 1.70 1.76
N LEU A 296 23.52 2.18 3.00
CA LEU A 296 23.48 1.31 4.19
C LEU A 296 22.13 0.57 4.33
N HIS A 297 21.07 1.08 3.73
CA HIS A 297 19.75 0.46 3.70
C HIS A 297 19.49 -0.37 2.42
N SER A 298 20.43 -0.44 1.48
CA SER A 298 20.27 -1.26 0.29
C SER A 298 20.84 -2.65 0.56
N TYR A 299 19.98 -3.61 0.75
CA TYR A 299 20.34 -5.02 0.96
C TYR A 299 20.37 -5.82 -0.35
N ALA A 300 20.08 -5.19 -1.47
CA ALA A 300 20.19 -5.78 -2.79
C ALA A 300 21.66 -5.70 -3.23
N SER A 301 22.37 -6.81 -3.14
CA SER A 301 23.70 -6.97 -3.72
C SER A 301 23.55 -7.35 -5.18
N GLY A 302 24.11 -6.59 -6.10
CA GLY A 302 24.44 -7.11 -7.41
C GLY A 302 23.92 -6.32 -8.60
N ASP A 303 23.50 -7.00 -9.62
CA ASP A 303 23.31 -6.52 -10.98
C ASP A 303 22.28 -5.40 -11.08
N GLN A 304 22.58 -4.39 -11.89
CA GLN A 304 21.65 -3.33 -12.24
C GLN A 304 20.36 -3.95 -12.79
N VAL A 305 19.27 -3.84 -12.04
CA VAL A 305 17.98 -4.36 -12.47
C VAL A 305 17.45 -3.48 -13.59
N ILE A 306 17.18 -4.08 -14.73
CA ILE A 306 16.53 -3.38 -15.84
C ILE A 306 15.11 -2.98 -15.38
N THR A 307 14.76 -1.70 -15.52
CA THR A 307 13.42 -1.23 -15.19
C THR A 307 12.36 -2.03 -15.93
N PRO A 308 11.43 -2.70 -15.23
CA PRO A 308 10.42 -3.53 -15.89
C PRO A 308 9.57 -2.71 -16.87
N THR A 309 9.29 -3.28 -18.04
CA THR A 309 8.56 -2.59 -19.12
C THR A 309 7.18 -2.08 -18.69
N PHE A 310 6.53 -2.75 -17.75
CA PHE A 310 5.22 -2.33 -17.23
C PHE A 310 5.26 -0.95 -16.56
N VAL A 311 6.40 -0.50 -16.02
CA VAL A 311 6.56 0.83 -15.41
C VAL A 311 6.32 1.90 -16.47
N TYR A 312 6.90 1.75 -17.67
CA TYR A 312 6.70 2.68 -18.77
C TYR A 312 5.24 2.73 -19.25
N TYR A 313 4.58 1.56 -19.32
CA TYR A 313 3.16 1.51 -19.68
C TYR A 313 2.27 2.15 -18.59
N THR A 314 2.64 1.99 -17.33
CA THR A 314 1.92 2.65 -16.21
C THR A 314 2.05 4.17 -16.31
N LEU A 315 3.26 4.68 -16.56
CA LEU A 315 3.49 6.12 -16.74
C LEU A 315 2.68 6.66 -17.92
N LEU A 316 2.70 5.96 -19.06
CA LEU A 316 1.90 6.32 -20.22
C LEU A 316 0.40 6.34 -19.88
N GLY A 317 -0.09 5.31 -19.19
CA GLY A 317 -1.48 5.22 -18.73
C GLY A 317 -1.90 6.39 -17.84
N VAL A 318 -1.04 6.80 -16.91
CA VAL A 318 -1.28 7.96 -16.04
C VAL A 318 -1.35 9.25 -16.84
N ILE A 319 -0.43 9.45 -17.80
CA ILE A 319 -0.43 10.63 -18.68
C ILE A 319 -1.70 10.68 -19.54
N VAL A 320 -2.08 9.56 -20.14
CA VAL A 320 -3.29 9.46 -21.00
C VAL A 320 -4.56 9.71 -20.17
N LEU A 321 -4.68 9.06 -19.01
CA LEU A 321 -5.81 9.27 -18.09
C LEU A 321 -5.87 10.72 -17.63
N GLY A 322 -4.73 11.30 -17.26
CA GLY A 322 -4.60 12.70 -16.88
C GLY A 322 -5.09 13.65 -17.98
N GLY A 323 -4.63 13.45 -19.21
CA GLY A 323 -5.03 14.27 -20.36
C GLY A 323 -6.52 14.20 -20.69
N ILE A 324 -7.06 12.97 -20.80
CA ILE A 324 -8.49 12.75 -21.10
C ILE A 324 -9.37 13.33 -19.99
N SER A 325 -9.05 13.05 -18.73
CA SER A 325 -9.81 13.56 -17.59
C SER A 325 -9.72 15.09 -17.48
N LEU A 326 -8.58 15.71 -17.79
CA LEU A 326 -8.44 17.16 -17.83
C LEU A 326 -9.34 17.80 -18.89
N TYR A 327 -9.34 17.24 -20.11
CA TYR A 327 -10.22 17.70 -21.17
C TYR A 327 -11.70 17.65 -20.74
N LYS A 328 -12.12 16.52 -20.18
CA LYS A 328 -13.48 16.35 -19.65
C LYS A 328 -13.78 17.29 -18.49
N TYR A 329 -12.84 17.46 -17.56
CA TYR A 329 -12.99 18.37 -16.42
C TYR A 329 -13.24 19.81 -16.87
N LYS A 330 -12.47 20.31 -17.83
CA LYS A 330 -12.65 21.65 -18.39
C LYS A 330 -13.99 21.83 -19.10
N LYS A 331 -14.50 20.78 -19.76
CA LYS A 331 -15.73 20.83 -20.55
C LYS A 331 -17.00 20.70 -19.69
N VAL A 332 -16.97 19.92 -18.61
CA VAL A 332 -18.18 19.44 -17.90
C VAL A 332 -18.22 19.91 -16.46
N TYR A 333 -17.07 20.21 -15.83
CA TYR A 333 -16.99 20.62 -14.41
C TYR A 333 -16.77 22.12 -14.20
N LYS A 334 -16.30 22.86 -15.21
CA LYS A 334 -16.32 24.30 -15.27
C LYS A 334 -17.65 24.76 -15.86
#